data_928ab32cc92b3dc38792fb856f75d34f
#
_entry.id   928ab32cc92b3dc38792fb856f75d34f
#
_cell.length_a   1.000
_cell.length_b   1.000
_cell.length_c   1.000
_cell.angle_alpha   90.00
_cell.angle_beta   90.00
_cell.angle_gamma   90.00
#
_symmetry.space_group_name_H-M   'P 1'
#
loop_
_entity.id
_entity.type
_entity.pdbx_description
1 polymer ?
#
loop_
_entity_poly.entity_id
_entity_poly.type
_entity_poly.pdbx_seq_one_letter_code
_entity_poly.pdbx_strand_id
1 'polypeptide(L)'
;GSRGLGDVYKRQVPISRKFTILLDYAHNEVSTESLLTTLRAYDPHRLVVVFGCGGNRSKLRRYGMGEICAKMADFSILTEDNNRFEKVEDIIADIRVGMNKGNPDAKFVEIPDRLDALHYAVDHAQEGDLIAVIGKGHETYRDREGVKTPFLERELLEEYAQQIGLE
;
A
#
# COMPACT_ATOMS: atom_id res chain seq x y z
N GLY A 1 -15.67 15.41 -6.15
CA GLY A 1 -14.58 14.60 -6.46
C GLY A 1 -14.82 13.16 -6.07
N SER A 2 -15.63 12.54 -6.79
CA SER A 2 -15.94 11.16 -6.48
C SER A 2 -14.87 10.22 -7.01
N ARG A 3 -14.52 9.27 -6.20
CA ARG A 3 -13.74 8.11 -6.61
C ARG A 3 -14.70 7.07 -7.19
N GLY A 4 -15.28 7.40 -8.35
CA GLY A 4 -16.18 6.50 -9.02
C GLY A 4 -15.47 5.30 -9.63
N LEU A 5 -16.25 4.38 -10.17
CA LEU A 5 -15.75 3.16 -10.82
C LEU A 5 -14.69 3.46 -11.88
N GLY A 6 -14.88 4.52 -12.67
CA GLY A 6 -13.94 4.91 -13.72
C GLY A 6 -12.58 5.30 -13.18
N ASP A 7 -12.53 6.00 -12.03
CA ASP A 7 -11.28 6.41 -11.41
C ASP A 7 -10.51 5.21 -10.86
N VAL A 8 -11.20 4.29 -10.21
CA VAL A 8 -10.60 3.07 -9.69
C VAL A 8 -10.04 2.24 -10.84
N TYR A 9 -10.81 2.06 -11.91
CA TYR A 9 -10.39 1.29 -13.08
C TYR A 9 -9.09 1.85 -13.70
N LYS A 10 -8.98 3.19 -13.81
CA LYS A 10 -7.80 3.84 -14.39
C LYS A 10 -6.53 3.62 -13.56
N ARG A 11 -6.67 3.32 -12.28
CA ARG A 11 -5.54 3.10 -11.37
C ARG A 11 -5.06 1.67 -11.32
N GLN A 12 -5.77 0.76 -11.96
CA GLN A 12 -5.38 -0.64 -11.99
C GLN A 12 -4.09 -0.84 -12.78
N VAL A 13 -3.29 -1.79 -12.29
CA VAL A 13 -2.16 -2.33 -13.04
C VAL A 13 -2.59 -3.73 -13.48
N PRO A 14 -2.94 -3.91 -14.77
CA PRO A 14 -3.58 -5.15 -15.24
C PRO A 14 -2.57 -6.27 -15.46
N ILE A 15 -2.02 -6.83 -14.38
CA ILE A 15 -0.99 -7.87 -14.43
C ILE A 15 -1.52 -9.29 -14.21
N SER A 16 -2.77 -9.44 -13.79
CA SER A 16 -3.36 -10.76 -13.55
C SER A 16 -4.87 -10.72 -13.76
N ARG A 17 -5.44 -11.85 -14.14
CA ARG A 17 -6.89 -12.05 -14.20
C ARG A 17 -7.46 -12.57 -12.88
N LYS A 18 -6.60 -13.05 -11.98
CA LYS A 18 -7.02 -13.69 -10.72
C LYS A 18 -7.25 -12.69 -9.62
N PHE A 19 -6.53 -11.58 -9.62
CA PHE A 19 -6.64 -10.53 -8.61
C PHE A 19 -6.47 -9.16 -9.25
N THR A 20 -6.90 -8.14 -8.52
CA THR A 20 -6.76 -6.75 -8.95
C THR A 20 -5.73 -6.05 -8.08
N ILE A 21 -4.81 -5.33 -8.71
CA ILE A 21 -3.88 -4.46 -8.00
C ILE A 21 -4.00 -3.05 -8.57
N LEU A 22 -4.02 -2.04 -7.69
CA LEU A 22 -4.13 -0.65 -8.10
C LEU A 22 -3.19 0.23 -7.30
N LEU A 23 -2.84 1.36 -7.89
CA LEU A 23 -2.00 2.38 -7.27
C LEU A 23 -2.84 3.59 -6.94
N ASP A 24 -2.66 4.17 -5.74
CA ASP A 24 -3.39 5.36 -5.32
C ASP A 24 -2.48 6.29 -4.51
N TYR A 25 -2.79 7.57 -4.53
CA TYR A 25 -2.01 8.58 -3.81
C TYR A 25 -2.44 8.76 -2.35
N ALA A 26 -3.48 8.05 -1.90
CA ALA A 26 -3.95 8.16 -0.51
C ALA A 26 -2.76 8.00 0.46
N HIS A 27 -2.58 8.96 1.36
CA HIS A 27 -1.41 9.02 2.24
C HIS A 27 -1.73 9.55 3.63
N ASN A 28 -3.00 9.75 3.96
CA ASN A 28 -3.44 10.12 5.30
C ASN A 28 -4.69 9.32 5.67
N GLU A 29 -5.10 9.43 6.94
CA GLU A 29 -6.21 8.65 7.47
C GLU A 29 -7.51 8.88 6.70
N VAL A 30 -7.85 10.15 6.44
CA VAL A 30 -9.10 10.51 5.78
C VAL A 30 -9.16 9.98 4.36
N SER A 31 -8.12 10.23 3.56
CA SER A 31 -8.09 9.77 2.17
C SER A 31 -8.04 8.25 2.07
N THR A 32 -7.36 7.60 3.00
CA THR A 32 -7.27 6.14 3.04
C THR A 32 -8.61 5.52 3.42
N GLU A 33 -9.30 6.08 4.42
CA GLU A 33 -10.64 5.61 4.79
C GLU A 33 -11.61 5.71 3.60
N SER A 34 -11.58 6.84 2.90
CA SER A 34 -12.43 7.07 1.72
C SER A 34 -12.13 6.02 0.63
N LEU A 35 -10.86 5.79 0.34
CA LEU A 35 -10.45 4.79 -0.66
C LEU A 35 -10.90 3.39 -0.25
N LEU A 36 -10.62 2.97 0.98
CA LEU A 36 -10.94 1.62 1.42
C LEU A 36 -12.44 1.38 1.48
N THR A 37 -13.22 2.40 1.82
CA THR A 37 -14.69 2.33 1.76
C THR A 37 -15.16 2.05 0.33
N THR A 38 -14.61 2.78 -0.65
CA THR A 38 -14.92 2.59 -2.07
C THR A 38 -14.54 1.19 -2.52
N LEU A 39 -13.34 0.73 -2.16
CA LEU A 39 -12.85 -0.57 -2.60
C LEU A 39 -13.62 -1.73 -1.96
N ARG A 40 -14.05 -1.57 -0.72
CA ARG A 40 -14.83 -2.60 -0.03
C ARG A 40 -16.17 -2.87 -0.75
N ALA A 41 -16.72 -1.86 -1.42
CA ALA A 41 -17.97 -2.00 -2.17
C ALA A 41 -17.87 -2.96 -3.37
N TYR A 42 -16.66 -3.27 -3.83
CA TYR A 42 -16.44 -4.28 -4.88
C TYR A 42 -16.51 -5.71 -4.34
N ASP A 43 -16.70 -5.89 -3.05
CA ASP A 43 -16.80 -7.18 -2.39
C ASP A 43 -15.62 -8.10 -2.70
N PRO A 44 -14.37 -7.66 -2.48
CA PRO A 44 -13.21 -8.49 -2.78
C PRO A 44 -13.12 -9.70 -1.84
N HIS A 45 -12.42 -10.74 -2.29
CA HIS A 45 -12.10 -11.89 -1.42
C HIS A 45 -11.30 -11.40 -0.20
N ARG A 46 -10.25 -10.61 -0.43
CA ARG A 46 -9.54 -9.87 0.62
C ARG A 46 -9.25 -8.48 0.11
N LEU A 47 -9.36 -7.50 0.99
CA LEU A 47 -8.85 -6.15 0.74
C LEU A 47 -7.46 -6.06 1.38
N VAL A 48 -6.44 -5.98 0.54
CA VAL A 48 -5.02 -5.93 0.95
C VAL A 48 -4.50 -4.52 0.71
N VAL A 49 -3.77 -3.97 1.68
CA VAL A 49 -3.18 -2.63 1.55
C VAL A 49 -1.67 -2.70 1.73
N VAL A 50 -0.92 -2.13 0.78
CA VAL A 50 0.52 -1.95 0.87
C VAL A 50 0.78 -0.48 1.12
N PHE A 51 1.39 -0.14 2.25
CA PHE A 51 1.60 1.26 2.57
C PHE A 51 2.77 1.48 3.52
N GLY A 52 3.24 2.72 3.52
CA GLY A 52 4.19 3.24 4.49
C GLY A 52 3.83 4.68 4.81
N CYS A 53 4.69 5.35 5.58
CA CYS A 53 4.53 6.75 5.91
C CYS A 53 5.85 7.48 5.68
N GLY A 54 5.75 8.77 5.33
CA GLY A 54 6.94 9.58 5.07
C GLY A 54 7.77 9.83 6.32
N GLY A 55 9.09 9.86 6.12
CA GLY A 55 10.01 10.33 7.13
C GLY A 55 9.97 11.85 7.23
N ASN A 56 10.44 12.41 8.35
CA ASN A 56 10.44 13.85 8.61
C ASN A 56 9.03 14.45 8.47
N ARG A 57 8.02 13.72 8.89
CA ARG A 57 6.60 14.08 8.88
C ARG A 57 5.97 13.74 10.23
N SER A 58 4.73 14.16 10.45
CA SER A 58 4.02 13.95 11.71
C SER A 58 3.86 12.47 12.04
N LYS A 59 4.23 12.11 13.27
CA LYS A 59 4.00 10.74 13.78
C LYS A 59 2.53 10.41 13.92
N LEU A 60 1.68 11.41 14.13
CA LEU A 60 0.23 11.20 14.24
C LEU A 60 -0.34 10.57 12.97
N ARG A 61 0.22 10.92 11.81
CA ARG A 61 -0.17 10.30 10.55
C ARG A 61 0.13 8.80 10.54
N ARG A 62 1.26 8.40 11.12
CA ARG A 62 1.65 6.99 11.20
C ARG A 62 0.66 6.19 12.03
N TYR A 63 0.29 6.73 13.19
CA TYR A 63 -0.70 6.09 14.06
C TYR A 63 -2.07 6.02 13.39
N GLY A 64 -2.52 7.12 12.77
CA GLY A 64 -3.81 7.18 12.08
C GLY A 64 -3.90 6.23 10.90
N MET A 65 -2.84 6.16 10.08
CA MET A 65 -2.77 5.23 8.95
C MET A 65 -2.84 3.78 9.41
N GLY A 66 -2.06 3.44 10.42
CA GLY A 66 -2.09 2.10 11.01
C GLY A 66 -3.47 1.73 11.55
N GLU A 67 -4.07 2.66 12.28
CA GLU A 67 -5.39 2.44 12.90
C GLU A 67 -6.46 2.17 11.84
N ILE A 68 -6.53 2.99 10.79
CA ILE A 68 -7.57 2.85 9.76
C ILE A 68 -7.36 1.59 8.92
N CYS A 69 -6.11 1.26 8.57
CA CYS A 69 -5.83 0.04 7.81
C CYS A 69 -6.14 -1.21 8.63
N ALA A 70 -5.82 -1.21 9.93
CA ALA A 70 -6.14 -2.33 10.80
C ALA A 70 -7.65 -2.59 10.89
N LYS A 71 -8.45 -1.51 10.89
CA LYS A 71 -9.90 -1.62 10.98
C LYS A 71 -10.55 -2.06 9.66
N MET A 72 -10.02 -1.62 8.53
CA MET A 72 -10.72 -1.71 7.25
C MET A 72 -10.14 -2.72 6.28
N ALA A 73 -8.85 -3.05 6.37
CA ALA A 73 -8.21 -4.02 5.48
C ALA A 73 -8.23 -5.41 6.10
N ASP A 74 -8.27 -6.43 5.24
CA ASP A 74 -8.15 -7.82 5.69
C ASP A 74 -6.69 -8.19 5.94
N PHE A 75 -5.77 -7.57 5.22
CA PHE A 75 -4.33 -7.81 5.35
C PHE A 75 -3.57 -6.55 4.98
N SER A 76 -2.53 -6.22 5.71
CA SER A 76 -1.70 -5.04 5.45
C SER A 76 -0.24 -5.42 5.31
N ILE A 77 0.46 -4.76 4.40
CA ILE A 77 1.90 -4.90 4.20
C ILE A 77 2.51 -3.54 4.50
N LEU A 78 3.23 -3.46 5.63
CA LEU A 78 3.85 -2.23 6.09
C LEU A 78 5.25 -2.12 5.49
N THR A 79 5.53 -1.01 4.81
CA THR A 79 6.78 -0.83 4.09
C THR A 79 7.23 0.63 4.13
N GLU A 80 8.27 0.95 3.41
CA GLU A 80 8.76 2.33 3.30
C GLU A 80 7.90 3.18 2.37
N ASP A 81 7.90 4.49 2.62
CA ASP A 81 7.38 5.49 1.70
C ASP A 81 8.15 6.79 1.92
N ASN A 82 9.26 6.95 1.18
CA ASN A 82 10.11 8.13 1.29
C ASN A 82 10.54 8.39 2.74
N ASN A 83 11.29 7.44 3.31
CA ASN A 83 11.70 7.53 4.71
C ASN A 83 12.68 8.66 4.98
N ARG A 84 13.23 9.31 3.96
CA ARG A 84 14.12 10.49 4.07
C ARG A 84 15.25 10.20 5.05
N PHE A 85 15.36 10.98 6.11
CA PHE A 85 16.46 10.86 7.07
C PHE A 85 16.10 10.01 8.29
N GLU A 86 14.95 9.36 8.29
CA GLU A 86 14.55 8.45 9.36
C GLU A 86 14.78 6.99 8.96
N LYS A 87 14.96 6.14 9.94
CA LYS A 87 15.04 4.69 9.72
C LYS A 87 13.63 4.17 9.44
N VAL A 88 13.51 3.39 8.37
CA VAL A 88 12.20 2.82 8.02
C VAL A 88 11.64 1.95 9.14
N GLU A 89 12.50 1.25 9.87
CA GLU A 89 12.08 0.41 11.00
C GLU A 89 11.39 1.20 12.09
N ASP A 90 11.86 2.43 12.35
CA ASP A 90 11.25 3.31 13.35
C ASP A 90 9.87 3.79 12.88
N ILE A 91 9.75 4.11 11.60
CA ILE A 91 8.46 4.51 11.01
C ILE A 91 7.46 3.36 11.07
N ILE A 92 7.89 2.16 10.69
CA ILE A 92 7.06 0.96 10.74
C ILE A 92 6.62 0.66 12.18
N ALA A 93 7.51 0.86 13.16
CA ALA A 93 7.15 0.67 14.57
C ALA A 93 6.01 1.59 14.99
N ASP A 94 6.02 2.84 14.54
CA ASP A 94 4.93 3.78 14.82
C ASP A 94 3.61 3.33 14.16
N ILE A 95 3.70 2.87 12.91
CA ILE A 95 2.52 2.34 12.20
C ILE A 95 1.96 1.13 12.95
N ARG A 96 2.82 0.25 13.43
CA ARG A 96 2.42 -0.94 14.20
C ARG A 96 1.66 -0.57 15.46
N VAL A 97 2.07 0.50 16.15
CA VAL A 97 1.32 1.01 17.31
C VAL A 97 -0.10 1.36 16.91
N GLY A 98 -0.27 2.05 15.78
CA GLY A 98 -1.60 2.36 15.24
C GLY A 98 -2.38 1.12 14.85
N MET A 99 -1.72 0.14 14.22
CA MET A 99 -2.36 -1.12 13.85
C MET A 99 -2.97 -1.82 15.08
N ASN A 100 -2.18 -1.95 16.14
CA ASN A 100 -2.62 -2.61 17.36
C ASN A 100 -3.75 -1.85 18.05
N LYS A 101 -3.75 -0.53 17.96
CA LYS A 101 -4.81 0.31 18.50
C LYS A 101 -6.11 0.14 17.71
N GLY A 102 -6.01 0.06 16.40
CA GLY A 102 -7.19 -0.05 15.53
C GLY A 102 -7.85 -1.42 15.61
N ASN A 103 -7.07 -2.46 15.63
CA ASN A 103 -7.55 -3.84 15.74
C ASN A 103 -6.39 -4.73 16.23
N PRO A 104 -6.41 -5.17 17.50
CA PRO A 104 -5.35 -6.03 18.04
C PRO A 104 -5.19 -7.35 17.28
N ASP A 105 -6.21 -7.79 16.56
CA ASP A 105 -6.20 -9.04 15.79
C ASP A 105 -5.90 -8.82 14.30
N ALA A 106 -5.55 -7.59 13.90
CA ALA A 106 -5.25 -7.28 12.51
C ALA A 106 -4.09 -8.13 12.00
N LYS A 107 -4.24 -8.62 10.78
CA LYS A 107 -3.20 -9.40 10.11
C LYS A 107 -2.33 -8.48 9.26
N PHE A 108 -1.03 -8.54 9.47
CA PHE A 108 -0.09 -7.74 8.69
C PHE A 108 1.30 -8.35 8.71
N VAL A 109 2.13 -7.91 7.76
CA VAL A 109 3.55 -8.20 7.71
C VAL A 109 4.33 -6.90 7.56
N GLU A 110 5.60 -6.92 7.94
CA GLU A 110 6.50 -5.77 7.84
C GLU A 110 7.61 -6.12 6.86
N ILE A 111 7.69 -5.37 5.76
CA ILE A 111 8.68 -5.59 4.72
C ILE A 111 9.29 -4.22 4.39
N PRO A 112 10.44 -3.87 5.00
CA PRO A 112 11.00 -2.52 4.89
C PRO A 112 11.28 -2.06 3.46
N ASP A 113 11.82 -2.93 2.61
CA ASP A 113 12.08 -2.57 1.21
C ASP A 113 10.79 -2.62 0.41
N ARG A 114 10.42 -1.50 -0.22
CA ARG A 114 9.15 -1.39 -0.92
C ARG A 114 9.07 -2.29 -2.17
N LEU A 115 10.19 -2.52 -2.86
CA LEU A 115 10.19 -3.45 -3.99
C LEU A 115 9.89 -4.86 -3.51
N ASP A 116 10.52 -5.28 -2.41
CA ASP A 116 10.23 -6.58 -1.81
C ASP A 116 8.77 -6.68 -1.38
N ALA A 117 8.21 -5.58 -0.87
CA ALA A 117 6.80 -5.52 -0.47
C ALA A 117 5.87 -5.70 -1.67
N LEU A 118 6.18 -5.08 -2.81
CA LEU A 118 5.41 -5.25 -4.05
C LEU A 118 5.47 -6.70 -4.53
N HIS A 119 6.67 -7.29 -4.52
CA HIS A 119 6.84 -8.70 -4.91
C HIS A 119 6.06 -9.62 -3.98
N TYR A 120 6.12 -9.37 -2.68
CA TYR A 120 5.37 -10.15 -1.69
C TYR A 120 3.87 -10.07 -1.96
N ALA A 121 3.36 -8.88 -2.25
CA ALA A 121 1.93 -8.69 -2.52
C ALA A 121 1.47 -9.52 -3.72
N VAL A 122 2.27 -9.55 -4.78
CA VAL A 122 1.97 -10.33 -5.99
C VAL A 122 2.09 -11.83 -5.70
N ASP A 123 3.17 -12.25 -5.04
CA ASP A 123 3.44 -13.67 -4.76
C ASP A 123 2.38 -14.32 -3.86
N HIS A 124 1.80 -13.54 -2.95
CA HIS A 124 0.82 -14.02 -1.96
C HIS A 124 -0.62 -13.62 -2.29
N ALA A 125 -0.85 -13.05 -3.47
CA ALA A 125 -2.19 -12.69 -3.90
C ALA A 125 -3.05 -13.95 -4.06
N GLN A 126 -4.29 -13.86 -3.60
CA GLN A 126 -5.27 -14.92 -3.72
C GLN A 126 -6.32 -14.53 -4.76
N GLU A 127 -6.98 -15.51 -5.34
CA GLU A 127 -8.03 -15.25 -6.32
C GLU A 127 -9.12 -14.37 -5.72
N GLY A 128 -9.48 -13.31 -6.43
CA GLY A 128 -10.49 -12.35 -5.98
C GLY A 128 -9.98 -11.27 -5.06
N ASP A 129 -8.68 -11.25 -4.75
CA ASP A 129 -8.10 -10.18 -3.94
C ASP A 129 -8.13 -8.85 -4.66
N LEU A 130 -8.28 -7.79 -3.88
CA LEU A 130 -8.06 -6.43 -4.33
C LEU A 130 -6.92 -5.83 -3.49
N ILE A 131 -5.82 -5.49 -4.16
CA ILE A 131 -4.60 -5.00 -3.53
C ILE A 131 -4.45 -3.52 -3.85
N ALA A 132 -4.50 -2.68 -2.82
CA ALA A 132 -4.27 -1.24 -2.96
C ALA A 132 -2.86 -0.91 -2.51
N VAL A 133 -2.03 -0.45 -3.44
CA VAL A 133 -0.68 0.06 -3.16
C VAL A 133 -0.81 1.57 -3.05
N ILE A 134 -0.67 2.10 -1.86
CA ILE A 134 -1.01 3.49 -1.60
C ILE A 134 0.19 4.32 -1.13
N GLY A 135 0.03 5.63 -1.28
CA GLY A 135 1.00 6.64 -0.84
C GLY A 135 1.74 7.33 -1.96
N LYS A 136 2.16 6.59 -2.99
CA LYS A 136 2.97 7.15 -4.07
C LYS A 136 2.17 7.60 -5.30
N GLY A 137 1.11 6.88 -5.63
CA GLY A 137 0.33 7.20 -6.85
C GLY A 137 1.22 7.25 -8.09
N HIS A 138 1.41 8.45 -8.64
CA HIS A 138 2.22 8.66 -9.83
C HIS A 138 3.66 9.13 -9.55
N GLU A 139 4.12 9.10 -8.29
CA GLU A 139 5.51 9.42 -7.99
C GLU A 139 6.44 8.46 -8.71
N THR A 140 7.56 9.02 -9.20
CA THR A 140 8.51 8.28 -10.01
C THR A 140 9.80 7.95 -9.26
N TYR A 141 9.85 8.22 -7.96
CA TYR A 141 11.06 8.07 -7.15
C TYR A 141 10.75 7.54 -5.77
N ARG A 142 11.79 7.07 -5.08
CA ARG A 142 11.76 6.91 -3.63
C ARG A 142 12.92 7.70 -3.02
N ASP A 143 12.68 8.25 -1.84
CA ASP A 143 13.64 9.08 -1.11
C ASP A 143 14.18 8.32 0.10
N ARG A 144 15.48 8.03 0.07
CA ARG A 144 16.22 7.43 1.18
C ARG A 144 17.39 8.35 1.52
N GLU A 145 17.46 8.80 2.76
CA GLU A 145 18.52 9.68 3.26
C GLU A 145 18.67 10.94 2.40
N GLY A 146 17.54 11.48 1.91
CA GLY A 146 17.53 12.67 1.07
C GLY A 146 17.92 12.42 -0.38
N VAL A 147 18.24 11.19 -0.75
CA VAL A 147 18.58 10.83 -2.14
C VAL A 147 17.37 10.23 -2.83
N LYS A 148 16.96 10.87 -3.91
CA LYS A 148 15.84 10.39 -4.73
C LYS A 148 16.38 9.50 -5.84
N THR A 149 15.89 8.27 -5.89
CA THR A 149 16.24 7.31 -6.93
C THR A 149 14.98 6.90 -7.68
N PRO A 150 15.09 6.54 -8.98
CA PRO A 150 13.93 6.11 -9.75
C PRO A 150 13.19 4.94 -9.10
N PHE A 151 11.86 5.05 -9.03
CA PHE A 151 11.02 4.00 -8.49
C PHE A 151 9.61 4.15 -9.08
N LEU A 152 9.34 3.43 -10.17
CA LEU A 152 8.09 3.52 -10.91
C LEU A 152 7.29 2.25 -10.67
N GLU A 153 6.36 2.32 -9.74
CA GLU A 153 5.64 1.14 -9.25
C GLU A 153 4.91 0.38 -10.35
N ARG A 154 4.27 1.08 -11.27
CA ARG A 154 3.57 0.42 -12.38
C ARG A 154 4.52 -0.43 -13.20
N GLU A 155 5.64 0.15 -13.61
CA GLU A 155 6.63 -0.56 -14.41
C GLU A 155 7.25 -1.73 -13.66
N LEU A 156 7.55 -1.53 -12.37
CA LEU A 156 8.13 -2.58 -11.53
C LEU A 156 7.18 -3.76 -11.38
N LEU A 157 5.89 -3.51 -11.23
CA LEU A 157 4.88 -4.56 -11.16
C LEU A 157 4.72 -5.29 -12.49
N GLU A 158 4.69 -4.55 -13.60
CA GLU A 158 4.59 -5.13 -14.95
C GLU A 158 5.80 -6.01 -15.26
N GLU A 159 7.00 -5.53 -14.95
CA GLU A 159 8.24 -6.28 -15.14
C GLU A 159 8.24 -7.57 -14.32
N TYR A 160 7.86 -7.47 -13.05
CA TYR A 160 7.82 -8.64 -12.17
C TYR A 160 6.82 -9.69 -12.67
N ALA A 161 5.65 -9.24 -13.08
CA ALA A 161 4.63 -10.14 -13.63
C ALA A 161 5.16 -10.91 -14.85
N GLN A 162 5.90 -10.24 -15.73
CA GLN A 162 6.54 -10.88 -16.87
C GLN A 162 7.59 -11.90 -16.42
N GLN A 163 8.45 -11.51 -15.49
CA GLN A 163 9.53 -12.38 -14.98
C GLN A 163 9.01 -13.69 -14.41
N ILE A 164 7.90 -13.66 -13.69
CA ILE A 164 7.33 -14.86 -13.07
C ILE A 164 6.28 -15.55 -13.92
N GLY A 165 5.99 -15.04 -15.12
CA GLY A 165 4.98 -15.60 -16.00
C GLY A 165 3.57 -15.54 -15.43
N LEU A 166 3.24 -14.44 -14.77
CA LEU A 166 1.93 -14.26 -14.12
C LEU A 166 0.80 -14.18 -15.15
N GLU A 167 -0.28 -14.90 -14.91
CA GLU A 167 -1.48 -14.91 -15.76
C GLU A 167 -2.63 -14.10 -15.16
#